data_50da9648ea0511bbf67594dd17d854ef
#
_entry.id   50da9648ea0511bbf67594dd17d854ef
#
_cell.length_a   1.000
_cell.length_b   1.000
_cell.length_c   1.000
_cell.angle_alpha   90.00
_cell.angle_beta   90.00
_cell.angle_gamma   90.00
#
_symmetry.space_group_name_H-M   'P 1'
#
loop_
_entity.id
_entity.type
_entity.pdbx_description
1 polymer ?
#
loop_
_entity_poly.entity_id
_entity_poly.type
_entity_poly.pdbx_seq_one_letter_code
_entity_poly.pdbx_strand_id
1 'polypeptide(L)'
;MTLPRVQPIAPAWRKDPFDHPEWVFDIKYDGFRAVAYIEQRRSRLISRNNNIMTRFNVLAEQVAATLDVEDAVLDGEIICSDGSGRPQFYDLLRGTRAPSYIAFDIVWLNGVDLRELPLSERRQQLQAVLPKGSVIVSEPVSVIGRGCELFDMMVAHDLEGIVGKRLADHYDPHVRWLKVKNRAYTQAEGRGDLFNGPPRQWR
;
A
#
# COMPACT_ATOMS: atom_id res chain seq x y z
N MET A 1 -19.01 -6.82 -16.11
CA MET A 1 -17.86 -7.77 -16.09
C MET A 1 -17.54 -8.09 -14.64
N THR A 2 -17.03 -9.27 -14.34
CA THR A 2 -16.61 -9.60 -12.96
C THR A 2 -15.17 -9.17 -12.78
N LEU A 3 -14.89 -8.38 -11.73
CA LEU A 3 -13.52 -7.97 -11.41
C LEU A 3 -12.60 -9.18 -11.17
N PRO A 4 -11.35 -9.15 -11.62
CA PRO A 4 -10.43 -10.26 -11.44
C PRO A 4 -10.06 -10.45 -9.97
N ARG A 5 -9.94 -11.70 -9.53
CA ARG A 5 -9.35 -11.97 -8.22
C ARG A 5 -7.84 -11.72 -8.29
N VAL A 6 -7.35 -10.90 -7.37
CA VAL A 6 -5.94 -10.50 -7.31
C VAL A 6 -5.25 -11.16 -6.12
N GLN A 7 -4.11 -11.77 -6.37
CA GLN A 7 -3.19 -12.20 -5.33
C GLN A 7 -2.08 -11.15 -5.20
N PRO A 8 -2.00 -10.44 -4.06
CA PRO A 8 -1.00 -9.39 -3.87
C PRO A 8 0.44 -9.93 -3.93
N ILE A 9 1.32 -9.19 -4.60
CA ILE A 9 2.76 -9.48 -4.61
C ILE A 9 3.31 -9.33 -3.20
N ALA A 10 3.96 -10.37 -2.67
CA ALA A 10 4.58 -10.36 -1.35
C ALA A 10 6.04 -9.90 -1.45
N PRO A 11 6.43 -8.74 -0.85
CA PRO A 11 7.82 -8.29 -0.92
C PRO A 11 8.76 -9.25 -0.20
N ALA A 12 9.83 -9.69 -0.91
CA ALA A 12 10.92 -10.45 -0.34
C ALA A 12 11.81 -9.56 0.52
N TRP A 13 12.44 -10.13 1.54
CA TRP A 13 13.36 -9.38 2.38
C TRP A 13 14.71 -9.19 1.69
N ARG A 14 15.27 -7.98 1.81
CA ARG A 14 16.64 -7.62 1.42
C ARG A 14 17.31 -6.91 2.59
N LYS A 15 18.58 -7.26 2.84
CA LYS A 15 19.33 -6.76 3.99
C LYS A 15 19.69 -5.28 3.86
N ASP A 16 20.26 -4.91 2.71
CA ASP A 16 20.84 -3.60 2.49
C ASP A 16 20.09 -2.84 1.38
N PRO A 17 19.95 -1.50 1.49
CA PRO A 17 19.42 -0.68 0.41
C PRO A 17 20.36 -0.72 -0.80
N PHE A 18 19.85 -0.29 -1.95
CA PHE A 18 20.60 -0.25 -3.20
C PHE A 18 20.03 0.82 -4.13
N ASP A 19 20.86 1.25 -5.07
CA ASP A 19 20.48 2.14 -6.16
C ASP A 19 20.45 1.36 -7.48
N HIS A 20 19.46 1.63 -8.33
CA HIS A 20 19.39 1.05 -9.65
C HIS A 20 18.41 1.84 -10.54
N PRO A 21 18.81 2.29 -11.75
CA PRO A 21 18.00 3.20 -12.58
C PRO A 21 16.66 2.59 -13.05
N GLU A 22 16.56 1.28 -13.16
CA GLU A 22 15.32 0.58 -13.55
C GLU A 22 14.37 0.30 -12.37
N TRP A 23 14.68 0.78 -11.18
CA TRP A 23 13.87 0.52 -9.99
C TRP A 23 13.25 1.80 -9.45
N VAL A 24 12.02 1.70 -9.02
CA VAL A 24 11.36 2.70 -8.17
C VAL A 24 11.34 2.20 -6.73
N PHE A 25 11.63 3.09 -5.82
CA PHE A 25 11.64 2.82 -4.38
C PHE A 25 10.54 3.63 -3.72
N ASP A 26 9.61 2.93 -3.08
CA ASP A 26 8.51 3.52 -2.32
C ASP A 26 8.84 3.54 -0.83
N ILE A 27 8.31 4.54 -0.10
CA ILE A 27 8.25 4.45 1.36
C ILE A 27 7.49 3.19 1.73
N LYS A 28 8.05 2.40 2.63
CA LYS A 28 7.35 1.30 3.24
C LYS A 28 6.47 1.82 4.36
N TYR A 29 5.21 2.04 4.03
CA TYR A 29 4.22 2.43 5.01
C TYR A 29 3.91 1.27 5.95
N ASP A 30 3.64 1.62 7.19
CA ASP A 30 3.31 0.71 8.25
C ASP A 30 1.80 0.74 8.52
N GLY A 31 1.11 -0.28 8.05
CA GLY A 31 -0.35 -0.35 8.10
C GLY A 31 -0.90 -1.74 7.85
N PHE A 32 -2.04 -1.81 7.18
CA PHE A 32 -2.68 -3.05 6.76
C PHE A 32 -2.78 -3.12 5.23
N ARG A 33 -2.07 -4.09 4.63
CA ARG A 33 -2.19 -4.34 3.19
C ARG A 33 -3.63 -4.67 2.83
N ALA A 34 -4.15 -3.96 1.84
CA ALA A 34 -5.47 -4.19 1.31
C ALA A 34 -5.53 -4.02 -0.21
N VAL A 35 -6.29 -4.89 -0.88
CA VAL A 35 -6.71 -4.69 -2.26
C VAL A 35 -8.09 -4.03 -2.25
N ALA A 36 -8.21 -2.87 -2.85
CA ALA A 36 -9.47 -2.16 -3.01
C ALA A 36 -10.13 -2.58 -4.32
N TYR A 37 -11.31 -3.20 -4.22
CA TYR A 37 -12.18 -3.53 -5.33
C TYR A 37 -13.27 -2.48 -5.44
N ILE A 38 -13.29 -1.72 -6.51
CA ILE A 38 -14.26 -0.65 -6.77
C ILE A 38 -15.14 -1.08 -7.93
N GLU A 39 -16.44 -1.04 -7.76
CA GLU A 39 -17.44 -1.39 -8.75
C GLU A 39 -18.72 -0.60 -8.49
N GLN A 40 -19.24 0.08 -9.51
CA GLN A 40 -20.47 0.85 -9.41
C GLN A 40 -20.51 1.83 -8.21
N ARG A 41 -19.41 2.57 -8.00
CA ARG A 41 -19.23 3.51 -6.88
C ARG A 41 -19.30 2.89 -5.48
N ARG A 42 -19.15 1.60 -5.37
CA ARG A 42 -18.98 0.88 -4.10
C ARG A 42 -17.57 0.30 -4.05
N SER A 43 -17.03 0.19 -2.86
CA SER A 43 -15.73 -0.47 -2.68
C SER A 43 -15.75 -1.45 -1.52
N ARG A 44 -14.89 -2.44 -1.63
CA ARG A 44 -14.55 -3.36 -0.55
C ARG A 44 -13.03 -3.48 -0.45
N LEU A 45 -12.52 -3.42 0.76
CA LEU A 45 -11.11 -3.62 1.06
C LEU A 45 -10.90 -5.08 1.47
N ILE A 46 -10.00 -5.77 0.77
CA ILE A 46 -9.71 -7.19 0.96
C ILE A 46 -8.28 -7.33 1.48
N SER A 47 -8.13 -8.00 2.61
CA SER A 47 -6.82 -8.26 3.22
C SER A 47 -5.99 -9.28 2.42
N ARG A 48 -4.68 -9.34 2.73
CA ARG A 48 -3.78 -10.36 2.17
C ARG A 48 -4.29 -11.80 2.33
N ASN A 49 -5.05 -12.08 3.36
CA ASN A 49 -5.64 -13.40 3.62
C ASN A 49 -7.02 -13.56 2.98
N ASN A 50 -7.37 -12.70 2.03
CA ASN A 50 -8.64 -12.71 1.30
C ASN A 50 -9.89 -12.54 2.19
N ASN A 51 -9.77 -11.84 3.32
CA ASN A 51 -10.89 -11.48 4.18
C ASN A 51 -11.36 -10.07 3.90
N ILE A 52 -12.69 -9.85 3.90
CA ILE A 52 -13.25 -8.50 3.83
C ILE A 52 -12.91 -7.76 5.13
N MET A 53 -12.35 -6.57 4.99
CA MET A 53 -11.92 -5.76 6.12
C MET A 53 -13.04 -4.82 6.57
N THR A 54 -14.11 -5.39 7.13
CA THR A 54 -15.36 -4.68 7.50
C THR A 54 -15.13 -3.48 8.41
N ARG A 55 -14.11 -3.51 9.26
CA ARG A 55 -13.69 -2.40 10.10
C ARG A 55 -13.39 -1.12 9.30
N PHE A 56 -13.02 -1.24 8.03
CA PHE A 56 -12.66 -0.14 7.14
C PHE A 56 -13.72 0.14 6.07
N ASN A 57 -14.98 -0.26 6.29
CA ASN A 57 -16.05 -0.03 5.31
C ASN A 57 -16.25 1.46 5.00
N VAL A 58 -16.16 2.34 6.00
CA VAL A 58 -16.26 3.80 5.81
C VAL A 58 -15.13 4.29 4.90
N LEU A 59 -13.89 3.86 5.12
CA LEU A 59 -12.77 4.18 4.22
C LEU A 59 -13.01 3.62 2.82
N ALA A 60 -13.52 2.40 2.69
CA ALA A 60 -13.82 1.80 1.39
C ALA A 60 -14.82 2.66 0.60
N GLU A 61 -15.91 3.08 1.24
CA GLU A 61 -16.91 3.97 0.62
C GLU A 61 -16.30 5.33 0.23
N GLN A 62 -15.47 5.91 1.08
CA GLN A 62 -14.75 7.15 0.78
C GLN A 62 -13.80 7.01 -0.41
N VAL A 63 -13.05 5.90 -0.50
CA VAL A 63 -12.18 5.60 -1.66
C VAL A 63 -13.00 5.54 -2.94
N ALA A 64 -14.12 4.80 -2.95
CA ALA A 64 -14.99 4.71 -4.11
C ALA A 64 -15.62 6.05 -4.51
N ALA A 65 -15.96 6.89 -3.52
CA ALA A 65 -16.55 8.21 -3.78
C ALA A 65 -15.52 9.22 -4.29
N THR A 66 -14.24 9.01 -3.96
CA THR A 66 -13.15 9.92 -4.30
C THR A 66 -12.62 9.71 -5.73
N LEU A 67 -12.75 8.48 -6.25
CA LEU A 67 -12.24 8.12 -7.57
C LEU A 67 -13.35 8.21 -8.62
N ASP A 68 -13.06 8.88 -9.74
CA ASP A 68 -13.98 8.96 -10.89
C ASP A 68 -13.71 7.82 -11.87
N VAL A 69 -14.11 6.61 -11.47
CA VAL A 69 -13.94 5.37 -12.25
C VAL A 69 -15.25 4.55 -12.23
N GLU A 70 -15.51 3.78 -13.29
CA GLU A 70 -16.63 2.83 -13.31
C GLU A 70 -16.30 1.60 -12.46
N ASP A 71 -15.13 1.02 -12.69
CA ASP A 71 -14.58 -0.06 -11.91
C ASP A 71 -13.03 0.02 -11.84
N ALA A 72 -12.46 -0.42 -10.73
CA ALA A 72 -11.01 -0.50 -10.56
C ALA A 72 -10.62 -1.53 -9.50
N VAL A 73 -9.39 -2.06 -9.63
CA VAL A 73 -8.75 -2.85 -8.58
C VAL A 73 -7.38 -2.23 -8.27
N LEU A 74 -7.25 -1.72 -7.04
CA LEU A 74 -6.04 -1.08 -6.55
C LEU A 74 -5.37 -1.96 -5.51
N ASP A 75 -4.04 -1.98 -5.54
CA ASP A 75 -3.23 -2.61 -4.49
C ASP A 75 -2.59 -1.53 -3.63
N GLY A 76 -2.75 -1.63 -2.30
CA GLY A 76 -2.35 -0.55 -1.42
C GLY A 76 -2.22 -0.93 0.04
N GLU A 77 -2.02 0.08 0.86
CA GLU A 77 -1.89 -0.03 2.31
C GLU A 77 -2.87 0.92 3.00
N ILE A 78 -3.59 0.42 4.00
CA ILE A 78 -4.40 1.26 4.90
C ILE A 78 -3.48 1.78 5.99
N ILE A 79 -3.40 3.07 6.14
CA ILE A 79 -2.61 3.74 7.17
C ILE A 79 -3.44 4.76 7.95
N CYS A 80 -2.93 5.26 9.04
CA CYS A 80 -3.29 6.58 9.53
C CYS A 80 -2.01 7.36 9.86
N SER A 81 -2.09 8.68 9.81
CA SER A 81 -0.95 9.56 10.06
C SER A 81 -1.27 10.55 11.19
N ASP A 82 -0.23 11.03 11.86
CA ASP A 82 -0.36 12.18 12.77
C ASP A 82 -0.41 13.51 12.00
N GLY A 83 -0.45 14.62 12.73
CA GLY A 83 -0.53 15.96 12.16
C GLY A 83 0.70 16.37 11.35
N SER A 84 1.82 15.64 11.43
CA SER A 84 3.03 15.83 10.64
C SER A 84 3.08 14.93 9.39
N GLY A 85 2.06 14.06 9.20
CA GLY A 85 2.03 13.08 8.10
C GLY A 85 2.77 11.77 8.40
N ARG A 86 3.31 11.60 9.61
CA ARG A 86 4.02 10.37 9.99
C ARG A 86 3.02 9.24 10.25
N PRO A 87 3.20 8.03 9.65
CA PRO A 87 2.36 6.88 9.92
C PRO A 87 2.36 6.46 11.39
N GLN A 88 1.17 6.14 11.92
CA GLN A 88 0.95 5.76 13.32
C GLN A 88 0.21 4.41 13.39
N PHE A 89 0.97 3.32 13.38
CA PHE A 89 0.41 1.96 13.36
C PHE A 89 -0.49 1.67 14.57
N TYR A 90 -0.09 2.06 15.77
CA TYR A 90 -0.87 1.79 16.97
C TYR A 90 -2.18 2.60 17.02
N ASP A 91 -2.21 3.80 16.47
CA ASP A 91 -3.45 4.59 16.35
C ASP A 91 -4.40 3.96 15.32
N LEU A 92 -3.84 3.44 14.21
CA LEU A 92 -4.61 2.66 13.24
C LEU A 92 -5.19 1.40 13.88
N LEU A 93 -4.38 0.66 14.64
CA LEU A 93 -4.80 -0.56 15.33
C LEU A 93 -5.91 -0.28 16.37
N ARG A 94 -5.82 0.82 17.10
CA ARG A 94 -6.82 1.23 18.10
C ARG A 94 -8.03 1.92 17.50
N GLY A 95 -7.93 2.45 16.27
CA GLY A 95 -8.99 3.23 15.61
C GLY A 95 -9.15 4.62 16.22
N THR A 96 -8.08 5.20 16.73
CA THR A 96 -8.10 6.53 17.37
C THR A 96 -7.92 7.66 16.36
N ARG A 97 -7.53 7.35 15.12
CA ARG A 97 -7.39 8.29 14.01
C ARG A 97 -8.08 7.80 12.76
N ALA A 98 -8.52 8.74 11.93
CA ALA A 98 -9.11 8.41 10.63
C ALA A 98 -8.07 7.72 9.73
N PRO A 99 -8.41 6.58 9.13
CA PRO A 99 -7.54 5.90 8.18
C PRO A 99 -7.56 6.57 6.80
N SER A 100 -6.48 6.37 6.05
CA SER A 100 -6.37 6.70 4.62
C SER A 100 -5.81 5.50 3.85
N TYR A 101 -5.88 5.54 2.53
CA TYR A 101 -5.43 4.46 1.65
C TYR A 101 -4.29 4.94 0.74
N ILE A 102 -3.14 4.31 0.84
CA ILE A 102 -2.00 4.55 -0.06
C ILE A 102 -2.04 3.50 -1.17
N ALA A 103 -2.47 3.91 -2.36
CA ALA A 103 -2.49 3.05 -3.54
C ALA A 103 -1.11 3.09 -4.22
N PHE A 104 -0.44 1.96 -4.32
CA PHE A 104 0.88 1.88 -4.93
C PHE A 104 0.92 1.05 -6.22
N ASP A 105 -0.21 0.46 -6.61
CA ASP A 105 -0.39 -0.18 -7.90
C ASP A 105 -1.88 -0.21 -8.29
N ILE A 106 -2.15 -0.30 -9.60
CA ILE A 106 -3.47 -0.52 -10.18
C ILE A 106 -3.39 -1.67 -11.16
N VAL A 107 -4.32 -2.63 -11.06
CA VAL A 107 -4.27 -3.87 -11.84
C VAL A 107 -5.48 -4.07 -12.73
N TRP A 108 -6.51 -3.23 -12.56
CA TRP A 108 -7.72 -3.20 -13.38
C TRP A 108 -8.29 -1.80 -13.38
N LEU A 109 -8.76 -1.33 -14.54
CA LEU A 109 -9.36 -0.02 -14.68
C LEU A 109 -10.39 -0.03 -15.83
N ASN A 110 -11.66 0.32 -15.52
CA ASN A 110 -12.73 0.55 -16.47
C ASN A 110 -12.86 -0.57 -17.53
N GLY A 111 -12.93 -1.83 -17.07
CA GLY A 111 -13.07 -3.00 -17.93
C GLY A 111 -11.75 -3.52 -18.52
N VAL A 112 -10.60 -2.89 -18.25
CA VAL A 112 -9.29 -3.26 -18.81
C VAL A 112 -8.40 -3.91 -17.76
N ASP A 113 -7.88 -5.10 -18.06
CA ASP A 113 -6.86 -5.77 -17.25
C ASP A 113 -5.47 -5.15 -17.51
N LEU A 114 -4.86 -4.58 -16.48
CA LEU A 114 -3.58 -3.88 -16.59
C LEU A 114 -2.40 -4.75 -16.12
N ARG A 115 -2.62 -5.97 -15.66
CA ARG A 115 -1.58 -6.80 -15.03
C ARG A 115 -0.41 -7.13 -15.95
N GLU A 116 -0.67 -7.24 -17.25
CA GLU A 116 0.37 -7.50 -18.26
C GLU A 116 1.18 -6.25 -18.66
N LEU A 117 0.77 -5.07 -18.22
CA LEU A 117 1.54 -3.84 -18.42
C LEU A 117 2.72 -3.75 -17.43
N PRO A 118 3.82 -3.10 -17.82
CA PRO A 118 4.90 -2.79 -16.89
C PRO A 118 4.42 -1.87 -15.76
N LEU A 119 5.06 -1.97 -14.59
CA LEU A 119 4.72 -1.15 -13.42
C LEU A 119 4.72 0.35 -13.73
N SER A 120 5.64 0.82 -14.57
CA SER A 120 5.72 2.22 -14.99
C SER A 120 4.43 2.71 -15.66
N GLU A 121 3.82 1.90 -16.52
CA GLU A 121 2.56 2.24 -17.20
C GLU A 121 1.37 2.11 -16.25
N ARG A 122 1.32 1.08 -15.42
CA ARG A 122 0.26 0.95 -14.40
C ARG A 122 0.26 2.14 -13.45
N ARG A 123 1.43 2.64 -13.05
CA ARG A 123 1.52 3.84 -12.21
C ARG A 123 1.06 5.11 -12.90
N GLN A 124 1.28 5.25 -14.20
CA GLN A 124 0.73 6.36 -14.96
C GLN A 124 -0.82 6.32 -14.96
N GLN A 125 -1.40 5.13 -15.14
CA GLN A 125 -2.85 4.95 -15.04
C GLN A 125 -3.37 5.27 -13.62
N LEU A 126 -2.65 4.82 -12.58
CA LEU A 126 -2.99 5.13 -11.19
C LEU A 126 -2.97 6.65 -10.94
N GLN A 127 -1.92 7.33 -11.35
CA GLN A 127 -1.78 8.78 -11.20
C GLN A 127 -2.88 9.55 -11.94
N ALA A 128 -3.34 9.06 -13.09
CA ALA A 128 -4.40 9.68 -13.87
C ALA A 128 -5.76 9.64 -13.17
N VAL A 129 -6.02 8.62 -12.34
CA VAL A 129 -7.32 8.46 -11.62
C VAL A 129 -7.28 8.97 -10.18
N LEU A 130 -6.10 9.19 -9.61
CA LEU A 130 -5.98 9.71 -8.24
C LEU A 130 -6.19 11.22 -8.20
N PRO A 131 -7.12 11.73 -7.37
CA PRO A 131 -7.31 13.18 -7.23
C PRO A 131 -6.14 13.81 -6.50
N LYS A 132 -5.67 14.94 -7.00
CA LYS A 132 -4.58 15.71 -6.39
C LYS A 132 -4.97 16.21 -4.99
N GLY A 133 -4.08 16.01 -4.01
CA GLY A 133 -4.27 16.52 -2.66
C GLY A 133 -5.35 15.79 -1.83
N SER A 134 -5.81 14.64 -2.27
CA SER A 134 -6.75 13.83 -1.48
C SER A 134 -6.11 13.33 -0.19
N VAL A 135 -6.83 13.46 0.92
CA VAL A 135 -6.46 12.90 2.22
C VAL A 135 -7.02 11.48 2.41
N ILE A 136 -7.86 11.00 1.51
CA ILE A 136 -8.51 9.69 1.59
C ILE A 136 -7.69 8.64 0.85
N VAL A 137 -7.29 8.95 -0.41
CA VAL A 137 -6.50 8.06 -1.24
C VAL A 137 -5.40 8.84 -1.93
N SER A 138 -4.16 8.33 -1.90
CA SER A 138 -3.00 8.93 -2.55
C SER A 138 -2.02 7.86 -3.01
N GLU A 139 -1.07 8.25 -3.85
CA GLU A 139 0.09 7.40 -4.18
C GLU A 139 1.17 7.48 -3.08
N PRO A 140 2.10 6.51 -3.01
CA PRO A 140 3.22 6.58 -2.10
C PRO A 140 4.22 7.67 -2.53
N VAL A 141 4.92 8.24 -1.57
CA VAL A 141 6.17 8.96 -1.86
C VAL A 141 7.19 7.95 -2.38
N SER A 142 7.77 8.26 -3.54
CA SER A 142 8.68 7.35 -4.24
C SER A 142 9.78 8.09 -4.97
N VAL A 143 10.91 7.41 -5.18
CA VAL A 143 12.04 7.89 -5.98
C VAL A 143 12.49 6.81 -6.96
N ILE A 144 12.91 7.22 -8.16
CA ILE A 144 13.50 6.31 -9.14
C ILE A 144 15.02 6.32 -8.97
N GLY A 145 15.62 5.15 -8.96
CA GLY A 145 17.07 4.96 -9.01
C GLY A 145 17.83 5.13 -7.70
N ARG A 146 17.30 5.88 -6.73
CA ARG A 146 18.00 6.31 -5.51
C ARG A 146 17.45 5.69 -4.23
N GLY A 147 17.56 4.37 -4.11
CA GLY A 147 17.00 3.65 -2.96
C GLY A 147 17.81 3.87 -1.67
N CYS A 148 19.14 4.04 -1.76
CA CYS A 148 19.97 4.32 -0.60
C CYS A 148 19.63 5.66 0.06
N GLU A 149 19.51 6.73 -0.74
CA GLU A 149 19.13 8.05 -0.25
C GLU A 149 17.74 8.03 0.41
N LEU A 150 16.75 7.40 -0.23
CA LEU A 150 15.43 7.27 0.38
C LEU A 150 15.49 6.47 1.68
N PHE A 151 16.28 5.41 1.74
CA PHE A 151 16.40 4.61 2.95
C PHE A 151 17.03 5.38 4.12
N ASP A 152 18.06 6.19 3.85
CA ASP A 152 18.68 7.06 4.86
C ASP A 152 17.66 8.06 5.42
N MET A 153 16.79 8.62 4.56
CA MET A 153 15.68 9.46 5.00
C MET A 153 14.69 8.69 5.90
N MET A 154 14.40 7.40 5.57
CA MET A 154 13.53 6.58 6.43
C MET A 154 14.12 6.37 7.82
N VAL A 155 15.43 6.14 7.90
CA VAL A 155 16.13 6.02 9.19
C VAL A 155 16.09 7.35 9.97
N ALA A 156 16.40 8.47 9.32
CA ALA A 156 16.43 9.80 9.94
C ALA A 156 15.04 10.23 10.48
N HIS A 157 13.94 9.81 9.84
CA HIS A 157 12.57 10.15 10.23
C HIS A 157 11.86 9.04 11.02
N ASP A 158 12.58 8.01 11.45
CA ASP A 158 12.03 6.84 12.15
C ASP A 158 10.80 6.25 11.43
N LEU A 159 11.00 5.90 10.15
CA LEU A 159 10.03 5.21 9.29
C LEU A 159 10.45 3.77 9.05
N GLU A 160 9.49 2.89 8.65
CA GLU A 160 9.69 1.43 8.62
C GLU A 160 10.76 0.97 7.60
N GLY A 161 10.97 1.73 6.52
CA GLY A 161 11.92 1.40 5.47
C GLY A 161 11.40 1.71 4.07
N ILE A 162 11.86 0.93 3.09
CA ILE A 162 11.50 1.11 1.67
C ILE A 162 11.07 -0.20 1.03
N VAL A 163 10.35 -0.10 -0.12
CA VAL A 163 10.05 -1.21 -1.02
C VAL A 163 10.53 -0.86 -2.41
N GLY A 164 11.53 -1.59 -2.91
CA GLY A 164 11.99 -1.48 -4.29
C GLY A 164 11.17 -2.36 -5.23
N LYS A 165 10.85 -1.83 -6.41
CA LYS A 165 10.08 -2.49 -7.47
C LYS A 165 10.72 -2.17 -8.82
N ARG A 166 10.84 -3.16 -9.72
CA ARG A 166 11.36 -2.89 -11.08
C ARG A 166 10.26 -2.24 -11.91
N LEU A 167 10.61 -1.20 -12.64
CA LEU A 167 9.69 -0.43 -13.47
C LEU A 167 9.09 -1.25 -14.64
N ALA A 168 9.84 -2.26 -15.12
CA ALA A 168 9.42 -3.13 -16.22
C ALA A 168 8.59 -4.33 -15.79
N ASP A 169 8.40 -4.59 -14.48
CA ASP A 169 7.72 -5.79 -14.03
C ASP A 169 6.20 -5.72 -14.26
N HIS A 170 5.64 -6.82 -14.75
CA HIS A 170 4.21 -7.08 -14.78
C HIS A 170 3.67 -7.29 -13.36
N TYR A 171 2.35 -7.30 -13.18
CA TYR A 171 1.76 -7.63 -11.88
C TYR A 171 1.50 -9.15 -11.80
N ASP A 172 2.47 -9.88 -11.26
CA ASP A 172 2.42 -11.33 -11.09
C ASP A 172 2.90 -11.71 -9.68
N PRO A 173 2.27 -12.70 -8.98
CA PRO A 173 2.67 -13.15 -7.65
C PRO A 173 4.12 -13.65 -7.54
N HIS A 174 4.73 -14.05 -8.66
CA HIS A 174 6.13 -14.52 -8.71
C HIS A 174 7.15 -13.39 -8.89
N VAL A 175 6.68 -12.17 -9.19
CA VAL A 175 7.53 -10.97 -9.24
C VAL A 175 8.09 -10.66 -7.86
N ARG A 176 9.35 -10.24 -7.82
CA ARG A 176 10.05 -9.94 -6.57
C ARG A 176 10.12 -8.44 -6.30
N TRP A 177 9.19 -7.93 -5.53
CA TRP A 177 9.41 -6.67 -4.83
C TRP A 177 10.36 -6.90 -3.66
N LEU A 178 11.22 -5.92 -3.36
CA LEU A 178 12.26 -6.04 -2.33
C LEU A 178 12.00 -5.04 -1.21
N LYS A 179 11.75 -5.53 0.02
CA LYS A 179 11.62 -4.67 1.19
C LYS A 179 12.94 -4.58 1.95
N VAL A 180 13.36 -3.37 2.26
CA VAL A 180 14.49 -3.08 3.16
C VAL A 180 13.92 -2.39 4.39
N LYS A 181 14.16 -2.98 5.57
CA LYS A 181 13.59 -2.47 6.83
C LYS A 181 14.62 -1.69 7.64
N ASN A 182 14.19 -0.56 8.17
CA ASN A 182 14.90 0.15 9.21
C ASN A 182 14.85 -0.67 10.51
N ARG A 183 16.00 -1.13 10.98
CA ARG A 183 16.10 -1.97 12.19
C ARG A 183 15.89 -1.18 13.48
N ALA A 184 16.09 0.14 13.43
CA ALA A 184 15.89 1.04 14.57
C ALA A 184 14.47 1.64 14.61
N TYR A 185 13.55 1.19 13.75
CA TYR A 185 12.17 1.69 13.69
C TYR A 185 11.43 1.45 15.00
N THR A 186 11.09 2.51 15.72
CA THR A 186 10.59 2.43 17.10
C THR A 186 9.19 1.83 17.20
N GLN A 187 8.31 2.03 16.20
CA GLN A 187 6.96 1.44 16.21
C GLN A 187 6.93 -0.07 15.88
N ALA A 188 8.09 -0.68 15.61
CA ALA A 188 8.19 -2.13 15.49
C ALA A 188 8.21 -2.85 16.85
N GLU A 189 8.56 -2.13 17.93
CA GLU A 189 8.66 -2.69 19.28
C GLU A 189 7.30 -3.18 19.79
N GLY A 190 7.27 -4.31 20.49
CA GLY A 190 6.07 -4.89 21.09
C GLY A 190 5.09 -5.56 20.12
N ARG A 191 5.36 -5.59 18.80
CA ARG A 191 4.44 -6.22 17.83
C ARG A 191 4.36 -7.73 17.93
N GLY A 192 5.46 -8.39 18.31
CA GLY A 192 5.48 -9.84 18.54
C GLY A 192 4.40 -10.27 19.53
N ASP A 193 4.21 -9.50 20.56
CA ASP A 193 3.24 -9.79 21.62
C ASP A 193 1.79 -9.56 21.18
N LEU A 194 1.56 -8.67 20.21
CA LEU A 194 0.22 -8.39 19.69
C LEU A 194 -0.30 -9.47 18.73
N PHE A 195 0.58 -10.14 18.01
CA PHE A 195 0.21 -11.12 16.99
C PHE A 195 0.46 -12.57 17.39
N ASN A 196 1.27 -12.82 18.44
CA ASN A 196 1.57 -14.14 18.98
C ASN A 196 0.82 -14.46 20.28
N GLY A 197 0.01 -13.54 20.80
CA GLY A 197 -0.86 -13.76 21.96
C GLY A 197 -2.08 -14.63 21.61
N PRO A 198 -2.72 -15.29 22.60
CA PRO A 198 -3.95 -16.03 22.35
C PRO A 198 -5.00 -15.12 21.71
N PRO A 199 -5.89 -15.65 20.83
CA PRO A 199 -6.86 -14.84 20.10
C PRO A 199 -7.70 -14.05 21.08
N ARG A 200 -7.53 -12.73 21.09
CA ARG A 200 -8.36 -11.83 21.89
C ARG A 200 -9.77 -11.88 21.31
N GLN A 201 -10.72 -12.34 22.11
CA GLN A 201 -12.15 -12.20 21.79
C GLN A 201 -12.47 -10.70 21.77
N TRP A 202 -12.57 -10.15 20.58
CA TRP A 202 -13.06 -8.77 20.37
C TRP A 202 -14.58 -8.82 20.54
N ARG A 203 -15.07 -8.23 21.62
CA ARG A 203 -16.50 -7.98 21.85
C ARG A 203 -16.96 -6.77 21.06
#